data_fc481005d01e877446ce49d6c883cb15
#
_entry.id   fc481005d01e877446ce49d6c883cb15
#
_cell.length_a   1.000
_cell.length_b   1.000
_cell.length_c   1.000
_cell.angle_alpha   90.00
_cell.angle_beta   90.00
_cell.angle_gamma   90.00
#
_symmetry.space_group_name_H-M   'P 1'
#
loop_
_entity.id
_entity.type
_entity.pdbx_description
1 polymer ?
#
loop_
_entity_poly.entity_id
_entity_poly.type
_entity_poly.pdbx_seq_one_letter_code
_entity_poly.pdbx_strand_id
1 'polypeptide(L)'
;MLQVGIFNGYFPHPLAGQARRIRALGFNTVQLDLAFKDIDFATPAAITAAKARRVREAFRDHDLPICALSGYTNIVHPEPAERRRRLDMLRAILRHARDFGTPYVITETGTFNPESDWVAHPHNRTEAGFETCRGVIADLVQVAYDHGAVLLLETYVNNVVGSVEETVRMFAAIDHPALGLLMDPTNYFEAHNIDRMDHVLRQIFDTLADRIRIAHAKDVKRAQDSSEKHADIDASEAHSFRGVGAIELPAPGLGVLNYDYYLRRLAEKHPNIPIIIEHLDEADVPRAKKFLDSKLRANGV
;
A
#
# COMPACT_ATOMS: atom_id res chain seq x y z
N MET A 1 -9.49 -18.53 -4.60
CA MET A 1 -8.45 -18.06 -5.54
C MET A 1 -8.14 -16.61 -5.23
N LEU A 2 -6.89 -16.22 -5.12
CA LEU A 2 -6.49 -14.84 -4.89
C LEU A 2 -7.03 -13.92 -6.01
N GLN A 3 -7.45 -12.71 -5.64
CA GLN A 3 -8.02 -11.75 -6.58
C GLN A 3 -6.93 -10.82 -7.10
N VAL A 4 -6.55 -10.95 -8.37
CA VAL A 4 -5.50 -10.10 -8.95
C VAL A 4 -6.04 -8.73 -9.29
N GLY A 5 -5.48 -7.72 -8.67
CA GLY A 5 -5.80 -6.32 -8.87
C GLY A 5 -4.59 -5.48 -9.28
N ILE A 6 -4.85 -4.20 -9.48
CA ILE A 6 -3.82 -3.22 -9.82
C ILE A 6 -4.12 -1.88 -9.15
N PHE A 7 -3.06 -1.11 -8.90
CA PHE A 7 -3.16 0.28 -8.50
C PHE A 7 -3.51 1.16 -9.71
N ASN A 8 -4.60 1.94 -9.61
CA ASN A 8 -5.08 2.73 -10.77
C ASN A 8 -4.21 3.93 -11.11
N GLY A 9 -3.33 4.37 -10.22
CA GLY A 9 -2.45 5.51 -10.45
C GLY A 9 -1.54 5.39 -11.68
N TYR A 10 -1.34 4.17 -12.19
CA TYR A 10 -0.59 3.92 -13.44
C TYR A 10 -1.39 4.21 -14.72
N PHE A 11 -2.66 4.57 -14.62
CA PHE A 11 -3.55 4.80 -15.75
C PHE A 11 -3.95 6.27 -15.85
N PRO A 12 -3.19 7.13 -16.54
CA PRO A 12 -3.44 8.56 -16.61
C PRO A 12 -4.63 8.90 -17.54
N HIS A 13 -5.78 8.28 -17.32
CA HIS A 13 -7.00 8.43 -18.10
C HIS A 13 -8.13 9.07 -17.28
N PRO A 14 -9.17 9.65 -17.92
CA PRO A 14 -10.42 9.97 -17.25
C PRO A 14 -11.08 8.74 -16.61
N LEU A 15 -11.92 8.91 -15.60
CA LEU A 15 -12.54 7.85 -14.79
C LEU A 15 -13.07 6.67 -15.62
N ALA A 16 -13.93 6.94 -16.59
CA ALA A 16 -14.51 5.87 -17.45
C ALA A 16 -13.46 5.15 -18.30
N GLY A 17 -12.39 5.86 -18.69
CA GLY A 17 -11.26 5.30 -19.43
C GLY A 17 -10.43 4.35 -18.55
N GLN A 18 -10.18 4.72 -17.31
CA GLN A 18 -9.44 3.88 -16.36
C GLN A 18 -10.16 2.55 -16.12
N ALA A 19 -11.43 2.57 -15.70
CA ALA A 19 -12.19 1.36 -15.40
C ALA A 19 -12.23 0.39 -16.59
N ARG A 20 -12.56 0.89 -17.79
CA ARG A 20 -12.56 0.09 -19.01
C ARG A 20 -11.18 -0.52 -19.34
N ARG A 21 -10.12 0.27 -19.23
CA ARG A 21 -8.76 -0.14 -19.56
C ARG A 21 -8.26 -1.23 -18.60
N ILE A 22 -8.44 -1.02 -17.30
CA ILE A 22 -8.03 -1.97 -16.25
C ILE A 22 -8.80 -3.29 -16.44
N ARG A 23 -10.11 -3.24 -16.70
CA ARG A 23 -10.90 -4.45 -16.95
C ARG A 23 -10.46 -5.19 -18.21
N ALA A 24 -10.16 -4.46 -19.29
CA ALA A 24 -9.67 -5.06 -20.54
C ALA A 24 -8.31 -5.78 -20.38
N LEU A 25 -7.49 -5.38 -19.41
CA LEU A 25 -6.25 -6.07 -19.04
C LEU A 25 -6.50 -7.32 -18.16
N GLY A 26 -7.76 -7.63 -17.83
CA GLY A 26 -8.15 -8.85 -17.13
C GLY A 26 -7.99 -8.79 -15.60
N PHE A 27 -7.97 -7.61 -15.01
CA PHE A 27 -7.98 -7.46 -13.54
C PHE A 27 -9.37 -7.69 -12.96
N ASN A 28 -9.42 -8.17 -11.72
CA ASN A 28 -10.65 -8.50 -11.01
C ASN A 28 -10.99 -7.48 -9.92
N THR A 29 -10.06 -6.61 -9.56
CA THR A 29 -10.25 -5.58 -8.53
C THR A 29 -9.25 -4.46 -8.74
N VAL A 30 -9.45 -3.34 -8.04
CA VAL A 30 -8.58 -2.16 -8.12
C VAL A 30 -8.32 -1.58 -6.72
N GLN A 31 -7.07 -1.20 -6.45
CA GLN A 31 -6.72 -0.26 -5.40
C GLN A 31 -6.77 1.13 -5.99
N LEU A 32 -7.53 2.03 -5.37
CA LEU A 32 -7.91 3.28 -5.97
C LEU A 32 -7.16 4.47 -5.37
N ASP A 33 -6.39 5.16 -6.18
CA ASP A 33 -5.97 6.54 -5.94
C ASP A 33 -7.04 7.51 -6.43
N LEU A 34 -7.19 8.62 -5.74
CA LEU A 34 -8.19 9.65 -6.07
C LEU A 34 -7.68 10.70 -7.08
N ALA A 35 -6.54 10.46 -7.74
CA ALA A 35 -5.98 11.32 -8.77
C ALA A 35 -6.65 11.07 -10.14
N PHE A 36 -7.83 11.64 -10.37
CA PHE A 36 -8.54 11.59 -11.64
C PHE A 36 -8.36 12.88 -12.44
N LYS A 37 -8.31 12.77 -13.78
CA LYS A 37 -8.22 13.94 -14.67
C LYS A 37 -9.53 14.73 -14.78
N ASP A 38 -10.65 14.09 -14.51
CA ASP A 38 -12.00 14.63 -14.71
C ASP A 38 -12.84 14.73 -13.43
N ILE A 39 -12.24 14.45 -12.28
CA ILE A 39 -12.86 14.61 -10.95
C ILE A 39 -11.83 15.18 -10.00
N ASP A 40 -12.16 16.32 -9.41
CA ASP A 40 -11.34 16.95 -8.38
C ASP A 40 -11.61 16.36 -6.99
N PHE A 41 -10.56 15.86 -6.35
CA PHE A 41 -10.49 15.40 -4.96
C PHE A 41 -9.35 16.10 -4.18
N ALA A 42 -8.84 17.24 -4.65
CA ALA A 42 -7.64 17.87 -4.11
C ALA A 42 -7.77 18.42 -2.67
N THR A 43 -8.99 18.53 -2.14
CA THR A 43 -9.22 19.00 -0.77
C THR A 43 -10.17 18.08 -0.01
N PRO A 44 -10.12 18.07 1.35
CA PRO A 44 -11.06 17.31 2.16
C PRO A 44 -12.53 17.57 1.82
N ALA A 45 -12.90 18.83 1.56
CA ALA A 45 -14.25 19.23 1.20
C ALA A 45 -14.66 18.77 -0.23
N ALA A 46 -13.70 18.49 -1.10
CA ALA A 46 -13.95 17.97 -2.44
C ALA A 46 -14.33 16.48 -2.43
N ILE A 47 -14.03 15.75 -1.35
CA ILE A 47 -14.43 14.34 -1.17
C ILE A 47 -15.86 14.34 -0.65
N THR A 48 -16.81 13.98 -1.50
CA THR A 48 -18.24 13.93 -1.18
C THR A 48 -18.84 12.57 -1.52
N ALA A 49 -19.89 12.19 -0.79
CA ALA A 49 -20.62 10.95 -1.06
C ALA A 49 -21.11 10.83 -2.51
N ALA A 50 -21.51 11.94 -3.14
CA ALA A 50 -21.97 11.94 -4.52
C ALA A 50 -20.83 11.60 -5.51
N LYS A 51 -19.66 12.24 -5.35
CA LYS A 51 -18.48 11.95 -6.18
C LYS A 51 -17.97 10.54 -5.92
N ALA A 52 -17.91 10.11 -4.66
CA ALA A 52 -17.50 8.75 -4.30
C ALA A 52 -18.39 7.69 -4.95
N ARG A 53 -19.71 7.84 -4.88
CA ARG A 53 -20.67 6.94 -5.55
C ARG A 53 -20.51 6.95 -7.07
N ARG A 54 -20.30 8.12 -7.70
CA ARG A 54 -20.02 8.19 -9.14
C ARG A 54 -18.79 7.37 -9.53
N VAL A 55 -17.72 7.46 -8.74
CA VAL A 55 -16.50 6.64 -8.97
C VAL A 55 -16.82 5.15 -8.80
N ARG A 56 -17.44 4.76 -7.69
CA ARG A 56 -17.84 3.37 -7.46
C ARG A 56 -18.68 2.80 -8.60
N GLU A 57 -19.65 3.55 -9.10
CA GLU A 57 -20.54 3.12 -10.19
C GLU A 57 -19.77 2.92 -11.49
N ALA A 58 -18.86 3.84 -11.84
CA ALA A 58 -18.03 3.70 -13.03
C ALA A 58 -17.17 2.42 -13.04
N PHE A 59 -16.61 2.04 -11.90
CA PHE A 59 -15.86 0.80 -11.78
C PHE A 59 -16.76 -0.43 -11.72
N ARG A 60 -17.88 -0.37 -11.00
CA ARG A 60 -18.87 -1.44 -10.92
C ARG A 60 -19.48 -1.78 -12.28
N ASP A 61 -19.75 -0.79 -13.14
CA ASP A 61 -20.32 -0.98 -14.48
C ASP A 61 -19.37 -1.74 -15.42
N HIS A 62 -18.13 -1.93 -15.00
CA HIS A 62 -17.12 -2.77 -15.66
C HIS A 62 -16.77 -4.05 -14.87
N ASP A 63 -17.59 -4.48 -13.90
CA ASP A 63 -17.31 -5.64 -13.02
C ASP A 63 -15.94 -5.55 -12.35
N LEU A 64 -15.57 -4.36 -11.89
CA LEU A 64 -14.27 -4.09 -11.26
C LEU A 64 -14.46 -3.47 -9.86
N PRO A 65 -14.68 -4.29 -8.82
CA PRO A 65 -14.85 -3.79 -7.46
C PRO A 65 -13.59 -3.07 -6.97
N ILE A 66 -13.79 -2.00 -6.20
CA ILE A 66 -12.72 -1.28 -5.50
C ILE A 66 -12.41 -2.03 -4.20
N CYS A 67 -11.20 -2.57 -4.07
CA CYS A 67 -10.82 -3.30 -2.86
C CYS A 67 -10.31 -2.38 -1.75
N ALA A 68 -9.67 -1.25 -2.09
CA ALA A 68 -9.19 -0.27 -1.12
C ALA A 68 -9.01 1.11 -1.74
N LEU A 69 -8.92 2.14 -0.89
CA LEU A 69 -8.52 3.49 -1.25
C LEU A 69 -7.09 3.74 -0.79
N SER A 70 -6.28 4.35 -1.63
CA SER A 70 -4.97 4.87 -1.30
C SER A 70 -5.12 6.20 -0.55
N GLY A 71 -4.80 6.17 0.73
CA GLY A 71 -4.74 7.36 1.58
C GLY A 71 -3.29 7.66 2.00
N TYR A 72 -2.33 7.33 1.11
CA TYR A 72 -0.90 7.47 1.40
C TYR A 72 -0.54 8.89 1.77
N THR A 73 0.03 9.03 2.95
CA THR A 73 0.51 10.32 3.45
C THR A 73 1.41 10.12 4.66
N ASN A 74 2.33 11.05 4.89
CA ASN A 74 3.15 11.08 6.09
C ASN A 74 2.31 11.57 7.28
N ILE A 75 1.81 10.64 8.09
CA ILE A 75 0.93 10.93 9.23
C ILE A 75 1.65 11.54 10.44
N VAL A 76 2.98 11.50 10.46
CA VAL A 76 3.81 12.04 11.54
C VAL A 76 4.69 13.21 11.09
N HIS A 77 4.38 13.82 9.92
CA HIS A 77 5.16 14.94 9.39
C HIS A 77 5.50 15.95 10.51
N PRO A 78 6.79 16.37 10.65
CA PRO A 78 7.23 17.16 11.80
C PRO A 78 6.61 18.55 11.84
N GLU A 79 6.34 19.17 10.67
CA GLU A 79 5.68 20.47 10.60
C GLU A 79 4.17 20.32 10.94
N PRO A 80 3.68 20.99 12.04
CA PRO A 80 2.34 20.76 12.53
C PRO A 80 1.23 21.17 11.56
N ALA A 81 1.42 22.23 10.77
CA ALA A 81 0.43 22.70 9.81
C ALA A 81 0.28 21.71 8.65
N GLU A 82 1.40 21.23 8.12
CA GLU A 82 1.43 20.22 7.05
C GLU A 82 0.86 18.88 7.53
N ARG A 83 1.26 18.42 8.70
CA ARG A 83 0.67 17.21 9.31
C ARG A 83 -0.84 17.31 9.44
N ARG A 84 -1.37 18.44 9.90
CA ARG A 84 -2.81 18.67 10.03
C ARG A 84 -3.51 18.57 8.68
N ARG A 85 -2.99 19.25 7.65
CA ARG A 85 -3.51 19.23 6.28
C ARG A 85 -3.60 17.80 5.75
N ARG A 86 -2.54 17.02 5.93
CA ARG A 86 -2.44 15.62 5.50
C ARG A 86 -3.45 14.74 6.24
N LEU A 87 -3.53 14.87 7.55
CA LEU A 87 -4.48 14.10 8.37
C LEU A 87 -5.93 14.46 8.06
N ASP A 88 -6.24 15.72 7.76
CA ASP A 88 -7.60 16.12 7.39
C ASP A 88 -8.05 15.50 6.07
N MET A 89 -7.13 15.37 5.09
CA MET A 89 -7.38 14.64 3.85
C MET A 89 -7.66 13.16 4.12
N LEU A 90 -6.79 12.49 4.88
CA LEU A 90 -6.96 11.08 5.22
C LEU A 90 -8.25 10.81 5.99
N ARG A 91 -8.61 11.69 6.93
CA ARG A 91 -9.90 11.61 7.64
C ARG A 91 -11.10 11.76 6.69
N ALA A 92 -11.00 12.61 5.66
CA ALA A 92 -12.05 12.74 4.67
C ALA A 92 -12.20 11.47 3.82
N ILE A 93 -11.09 10.84 3.42
CA ILE A 93 -11.10 9.56 2.71
C ILE A 93 -11.74 8.47 3.58
N LEU A 94 -11.36 8.37 4.86
CA LEU A 94 -11.92 7.39 5.81
C LEU A 94 -13.45 7.57 5.97
N ARG A 95 -13.94 8.80 6.09
CA ARG A 95 -15.38 9.09 6.21
C ARG A 95 -16.20 8.63 5.02
N HIS A 96 -15.62 8.62 3.84
CA HIS A 96 -16.30 8.30 2.59
C HIS A 96 -15.93 6.93 1.99
N ALA A 97 -15.12 6.13 2.66
CA ALA A 97 -14.66 4.84 2.15
C ALA A 97 -15.82 3.95 1.70
N ARG A 98 -16.89 3.88 2.48
CA ARG A 98 -18.10 3.10 2.16
C ARG A 98 -18.87 3.65 0.95
N ASP A 99 -18.84 4.94 0.71
CA ASP A 99 -19.44 5.53 -0.49
C ASP A 99 -18.67 5.12 -1.76
N PHE A 100 -17.34 4.96 -1.68
CA PHE A 100 -16.52 4.37 -2.74
C PHE A 100 -16.73 2.87 -2.93
N GLY A 101 -17.38 2.19 -1.99
CA GLY A 101 -17.71 0.75 -2.08
C GLY A 101 -16.72 -0.18 -1.39
N THR A 102 -15.78 0.33 -0.63
CA THR A 102 -14.81 -0.46 0.16
C THR A 102 -14.79 0.01 1.62
N PRO A 103 -14.48 -0.87 2.59
CA PRO A 103 -14.16 -0.42 3.94
C PRO A 103 -12.71 0.03 4.10
N TYR A 104 -11.80 -0.34 3.20
CA TYR A 104 -10.38 -0.27 3.41
C TYR A 104 -9.77 1.02 2.89
N VAL A 105 -9.01 1.71 3.76
CA VAL A 105 -8.18 2.87 3.42
C VAL A 105 -6.76 2.58 3.87
N ILE A 106 -5.81 2.71 2.97
CA ILE A 106 -4.40 2.38 3.19
C ILE A 106 -3.63 3.66 3.48
N THR A 107 -2.70 3.62 4.42
CA THR A 107 -1.71 4.67 4.64
C THR A 107 -0.40 4.09 5.16
N GLU A 108 0.67 4.85 5.02
CA GLU A 108 1.96 4.57 5.65
C GLU A 108 2.01 5.12 7.07
N THR A 109 3.01 4.69 7.83
CA THR A 109 3.23 5.20 9.19
C THR A 109 4.07 6.48 9.22
N GLY A 110 4.72 6.83 8.10
CA GLY A 110 5.42 8.07 7.89
C GLY A 110 6.77 8.19 8.61
N THR A 111 7.40 9.34 8.42
CA THR A 111 8.73 9.67 8.96
C THR A 111 8.76 11.08 9.53
N PHE A 112 9.64 11.34 10.50
CA PHE A 112 9.88 12.67 11.01
C PHE A 112 10.88 13.48 10.15
N ASN A 113 11.16 13.01 8.92
CA ASN A 113 11.97 13.78 7.98
C ASN A 113 11.13 14.94 7.40
N PRO A 114 11.62 16.21 7.50
CA PRO A 114 10.86 17.36 7.02
C PRO A 114 10.89 17.55 5.50
N GLU A 115 11.87 16.91 4.83
CA GLU A 115 12.14 17.14 3.39
C GLU A 115 11.67 15.99 2.50
N SER A 116 11.40 14.82 3.08
CA SER A 116 11.02 13.64 2.31
C SER A 116 10.12 12.70 3.13
N ASP A 117 9.06 12.21 2.54
CA ASP A 117 8.17 11.21 3.13
C ASP A 117 8.78 9.79 3.11
N TRP A 118 9.92 9.60 2.41
CA TRP A 118 10.53 8.30 2.14
C TRP A 118 11.89 8.10 2.80
N VAL A 119 12.50 9.16 3.32
CA VAL A 119 13.82 9.10 3.95
C VAL A 119 13.67 8.97 5.45
N ALA A 120 14.42 8.05 6.06
CA ALA A 120 14.42 7.85 7.50
C ALA A 120 14.89 9.11 8.25
N HIS A 121 14.42 9.25 9.48
CA HIS A 121 14.90 10.25 10.44
C HIS A 121 15.26 9.57 11.76
N PRO A 122 16.30 9.99 12.49
CA PRO A 122 16.67 9.35 13.75
C PRO A 122 15.54 9.26 14.76
N HIS A 123 14.64 10.24 14.78
CA HIS A 123 13.49 10.26 15.67
C HIS A 123 12.50 9.12 15.41
N ASN A 124 12.47 8.55 14.19
CA ASN A 124 11.62 7.39 13.86
C ASN A 124 11.92 6.18 14.76
N ARG A 125 13.17 6.07 15.25
CA ARG A 125 13.64 4.94 16.08
C ARG A 125 13.61 5.22 17.57
N THR A 126 12.98 6.32 18.00
CA THR A 126 12.83 6.65 19.42
C THR A 126 11.47 6.21 19.96
N GLU A 127 11.41 5.95 21.28
CA GLU A 127 10.14 5.69 21.96
C GLU A 127 9.15 6.85 21.79
N ALA A 128 9.60 8.08 21.86
CA ALA A 128 8.77 9.27 21.67
C ALA A 128 8.19 9.35 20.24
N GLY A 129 8.98 8.97 19.22
CA GLY A 129 8.53 8.87 17.84
C GLY A 129 7.46 7.79 17.67
N PHE A 130 7.68 6.62 18.23
CA PHE A 130 6.69 5.52 18.23
C PHE A 130 5.38 5.95 18.91
N GLU A 131 5.43 6.52 20.10
CA GLU A 131 4.24 6.96 20.84
C GLU A 131 3.47 8.08 20.12
N THR A 132 4.18 9.00 19.44
CA THR A 132 3.54 10.01 18.58
C THR A 132 2.79 9.34 17.43
N CYS A 133 3.43 8.40 16.74
CA CYS A 133 2.81 7.65 15.64
C CYS A 133 1.61 6.84 16.13
N ARG A 134 1.75 6.13 17.24
CA ARG A 134 0.68 5.36 17.88
C ARG A 134 -0.53 6.24 18.20
N GLY A 135 -0.32 7.41 18.78
CA GLY A 135 -1.40 8.35 19.09
C GLY A 135 -2.17 8.79 17.85
N VAL A 136 -1.45 9.13 16.77
CA VAL A 136 -2.07 9.52 15.48
C VAL A 136 -2.85 8.35 14.87
N ILE A 137 -2.29 7.14 14.86
CA ILE A 137 -2.97 5.96 14.34
C ILE A 137 -4.23 5.67 15.16
N ALA A 138 -4.18 5.74 16.48
CA ALA A 138 -5.35 5.52 17.33
C ALA A 138 -6.51 6.50 17.01
N ASP A 139 -6.19 7.78 16.82
CA ASP A 139 -7.18 8.78 16.40
C ASP A 139 -7.79 8.47 15.03
N LEU A 140 -6.96 8.05 14.05
CA LEU A 140 -7.44 7.69 12.71
C LEU A 140 -8.29 6.41 12.73
N VAL A 141 -7.91 5.44 13.54
CA VAL A 141 -8.67 4.18 13.74
C VAL A 141 -10.05 4.48 14.33
N GLN A 142 -10.15 5.42 15.27
CA GLN A 142 -11.46 5.83 15.80
C GLN A 142 -12.32 6.46 14.70
N VAL A 143 -11.75 7.35 13.87
CA VAL A 143 -12.47 7.91 12.72
C VAL A 143 -12.91 6.81 11.75
N ALA A 144 -12.05 5.85 11.47
CA ALA A 144 -12.38 4.71 10.60
C ALA A 144 -13.56 3.91 11.17
N TYR A 145 -13.51 3.57 12.45
CA TYR A 145 -14.55 2.80 13.15
C TYR A 145 -15.90 3.50 13.12
N ASP A 146 -15.94 4.80 13.45
CA ASP A 146 -17.16 5.61 13.48
C ASP A 146 -17.87 5.69 12.12
N HIS A 147 -17.11 5.48 11.02
CA HIS A 147 -17.64 5.51 9.64
C HIS A 147 -17.70 4.12 8.97
N GLY A 148 -17.50 3.05 9.75
CA GLY A 148 -17.52 1.67 9.23
C GLY A 148 -16.38 1.36 8.26
N ALA A 149 -15.30 2.13 8.31
CA ALA A 149 -14.07 1.88 7.56
C ALA A 149 -13.04 1.09 8.41
N VAL A 150 -11.97 0.68 7.77
CA VAL A 150 -10.80 0.03 8.38
C VAL A 150 -9.56 0.70 7.84
N LEU A 151 -8.73 1.22 8.72
CA LEU A 151 -7.41 1.74 8.37
C LEU A 151 -6.45 0.56 8.18
N LEU A 152 -5.80 0.50 7.04
CA LEU A 152 -4.73 -0.46 6.79
C LEU A 152 -3.39 0.26 6.83
N LEU A 153 -2.48 -0.25 7.66
CA LEU A 153 -1.10 0.22 7.64
C LEU A 153 -0.33 -0.53 6.57
N GLU A 154 0.39 0.19 5.75
CA GLU A 154 1.51 -0.32 4.97
C GLU A 154 2.80 0.10 5.67
N THR A 155 3.68 -0.85 5.94
CA THR A 155 4.96 -0.60 6.60
C THR A 155 6.04 -0.36 5.55
N TYR A 156 7.03 0.45 5.89
CA TYR A 156 8.21 0.68 5.07
C TYR A 156 9.43 0.90 5.96
N VAL A 157 10.56 0.29 5.60
CA VAL A 157 11.78 0.27 6.43
C VAL A 157 12.25 1.64 6.93
N ASN A 158 11.98 2.72 6.21
CA ASN A 158 12.33 4.09 6.60
C ASN A 158 11.29 4.79 7.47
N ASN A 159 10.11 4.21 7.63
CA ASN A 159 9.03 4.79 8.42
C ASN A 159 9.22 4.54 9.93
N VAL A 160 8.36 5.12 10.76
CA VAL A 160 8.33 4.90 12.22
C VAL A 160 8.09 3.42 12.52
N VAL A 161 7.15 2.78 11.80
CA VAL A 161 6.93 1.33 11.88
C VAL A 161 7.53 0.71 10.61
N GLY A 162 8.76 0.27 10.71
CA GLY A 162 9.56 -0.18 9.57
C GLY A 162 10.07 -1.62 9.67
N SER A 163 9.80 -2.34 10.76
CA SER A 163 10.18 -3.74 10.94
C SER A 163 8.98 -4.61 11.32
N VAL A 164 9.15 -5.93 11.24
CA VAL A 164 8.13 -6.88 11.68
C VAL A 164 7.84 -6.71 13.16
N GLU A 165 8.87 -6.53 13.97
CA GLU A 165 8.76 -6.35 15.43
C GLU A 165 8.00 -5.06 15.78
N GLU A 166 8.31 -3.94 15.11
CA GLU A 166 7.60 -2.68 15.33
C GLU A 166 6.14 -2.78 14.87
N THR A 167 5.88 -3.51 13.78
CA THR A 167 4.51 -3.77 13.30
C THR A 167 3.72 -4.58 14.33
N VAL A 168 4.28 -5.66 14.84
CA VAL A 168 3.66 -6.46 15.92
C VAL A 168 3.39 -5.59 17.15
N ARG A 169 4.37 -4.77 17.54
CA ARG A 169 4.25 -3.85 18.68
C ARG A 169 3.11 -2.84 18.47
N MET A 170 2.98 -2.28 17.26
CA MET A 170 1.91 -1.33 16.95
C MET A 170 0.53 -1.99 17.05
N PHE A 171 0.35 -3.19 16.49
CA PHE A 171 -0.90 -3.93 16.59
C PHE A 171 -1.22 -4.39 18.02
N ALA A 172 -0.21 -4.66 18.85
CA ALA A 172 -0.42 -4.97 20.26
C ALA A 172 -0.81 -3.71 21.06
N ALA A 173 -0.26 -2.54 20.71
CA ALA A 173 -0.56 -1.27 21.37
C ALA A 173 -1.93 -0.70 20.96
N ILE A 174 -2.42 -1.05 19.75
CA ILE A 174 -3.73 -0.67 19.22
C ILE A 174 -4.46 -1.93 18.76
N ASP A 175 -5.03 -2.68 19.71
CA ASP A 175 -5.83 -3.85 19.38
C ASP A 175 -7.27 -3.44 19.08
N HIS A 176 -7.53 -3.11 17.80
CA HIS A 176 -8.81 -2.58 17.37
C HIS A 176 -9.27 -3.21 16.05
N PRO A 177 -10.57 -3.58 15.89
CA PRO A 177 -11.08 -4.23 14.68
C PRO A 177 -11.02 -3.34 13.41
N ALA A 178 -10.99 -2.01 13.58
CA ALA A 178 -10.83 -1.06 12.47
C ALA A 178 -9.36 -0.76 12.12
N LEU A 179 -8.40 -1.58 12.61
CA LEU A 179 -7.00 -1.53 12.22
C LEU A 179 -6.58 -2.87 11.59
N GLY A 180 -6.01 -2.81 10.41
CA GLY A 180 -5.50 -3.96 9.68
C GLY A 180 -4.18 -3.68 9.00
N LEU A 181 -3.65 -4.67 8.29
CA LEU A 181 -2.39 -4.61 7.57
C LEU A 181 -2.65 -4.74 6.06
N LEU A 182 -2.08 -3.85 5.28
CA LEU A 182 -1.73 -4.12 3.91
C LEU A 182 -0.36 -4.78 3.90
N MET A 183 -0.27 -5.99 3.38
CA MET A 183 0.96 -6.75 3.34
C MET A 183 1.73 -6.48 2.06
N ASP A 184 2.79 -5.73 2.17
CA ASP A 184 3.85 -5.66 1.17
C ASP A 184 5.14 -6.24 1.74
N PRO A 185 5.50 -7.47 1.36
CA PRO A 185 6.68 -8.11 1.95
C PRO A 185 7.98 -7.41 1.55
N THR A 186 8.00 -6.71 0.40
CA THR A 186 9.23 -6.09 -0.11
C THR A 186 9.68 -4.91 0.71
N ASN A 187 8.74 -4.25 1.39
CA ASN A 187 8.98 -3.09 2.23
C ASN A 187 9.72 -3.41 3.56
N TYR A 188 9.94 -4.69 3.87
CA TYR A 188 10.73 -5.14 5.02
C TYR A 188 12.18 -5.47 4.68
N PHE A 189 12.57 -5.38 3.39
CA PHE A 189 13.91 -5.78 2.98
C PHE A 189 14.88 -4.61 2.92
N GLU A 190 16.05 -4.90 3.49
CA GLU A 190 17.26 -4.07 3.46
C GLU A 190 18.44 -4.92 3.00
N ALA A 191 19.58 -4.29 2.72
CA ALA A 191 20.79 -4.99 2.27
C ALA A 191 21.27 -6.09 3.24
N HIS A 192 21.00 -5.95 4.54
CA HIS A 192 21.44 -6.89 5.56
C HIS A 192 20.57 -8.14 5.72
N ASN A 193 19.32 -8.11 5.22
CA ASN A 193 18.37 -9.21 5.42
C ASN A 193 17.83 -9.85 4.13
N ILE A 194 18.05 -9.26 2.95
CA ILE A 194 17.54 -9.78 1.68
C ILE A 194 18.01 -11.23 1.39
N ASP A 195 19.22 -11.59 1.80
CA ASP A 195 19.75 -12.95 1.63
C ASP A 195 19.10 -13.98 2.59
N ARG A 196 18.34 -13.51 3.56
CA ARG A 196 17.55 -14.34 4.48
C ARG A 196 16.03 -14.20 4.24
N MET A 197 15.66 -13.98 2.98
CA MET A 197 14.29 -13.68 2.56
C MET A 197 13.26 -14.66 3.11
N ASP A 198 13.50 -15.96 3.00
CA ASP A 198 12.56 -16.98 3.50
C ASP A 198 12.37 -16.91 5.02
N HIS A 199 13.37 -16.48 5.77
CA HIS A 199 13.25 -16.25 7.20
C HIS A 199 12.35 -15.04 7.50
N VAL A 200 12.58 -13.93 6.81
CA VAL A 200 11.76 -12.71 6.96
C VAL A 200 10.32 -12.97 6.57
N LEU A 201 10.07 -13.61 5.43
CA LEU A 201 8.72 -13.98 4.99
C LEU A 201 8.02 -14.90 6.02
N ARG A 202 8.75 -15.87 6.57
CA ARG A 202 8.22 -16.74 7.62
C ARG A 202 7.82 -15.95 8.85
N GLN A 203 8.69 -15.09 9.34
CA GLN A 203 8.41 -14.23 10.49
C GLN A 203 7.16 -13.36 10.28
N ILE A 204 7.02 -12.74 9.11
CA ILE A 204 5.83 -11.97 8.73
C ILE A 204 4.56 -12.81 8.87
N PHE A 205 4.51 -13.97 8.22
CA PHE A 205 3.30 -14.79 8.22
C PHE A 205 3.00 -15.45 9.58
N ASP A 206 4.03 -15.79 10.35
CA ASP A 206 3.84 -16.39 11.66
C ASP A 206 3.32 -15.39 12.70
N THR A 207 3.57 -14.08 12.51
CA THR A 207 3.21 -13.04 13.49
C THR A 207 2.08 -12.10 13.04
N LEU A 208 1.98 -11.82 11.74
CA LEU A 208 1.11 -10.77 11.22
C LEU A 208 -0.03 -11.28 10.32
N ALA A 209 -0.07 -12.59 10.00
CA ALA A 209 -1.04 -13.11 9.02
C ALA A 209 -2.49 -12.73 9.35
N ASP A 210 -2.91 -12.80 10.61
CA ASP A 210 -4.29 -12.53 11.00
C ASP A 210 -4.72 -11.06 10.84
N ARG A 211 -3.74 -10.16 10.70
CA ARG A 211 -3.98 -8.72 10.48
C ARG A 211 -4.06 -8.33 9.01
N ILE A 212 -3.62 -9.20 8.08
CA ILE A 212 -3.59 -8.93 6.64
C ILE A 212 -5.02 -8.83 6.10
N ARG A 213 -5.29 -7.80 5.29
CA ARG A 213 -6.57 -7.59 4.61
C ARG A 213 -6.41 -7.44 3.11
N ILE A 214 -5.27 -6.94 2.65
CA ILE A 214 -4.87 -6.75 1.25
C ILE A 214 -3.38 -7.06 1.14
N ALA A 215 -2.94 -7.50 -0.02
CA ALA A 215 -1.55 -7.78 -0.30
C ALA A 215 -1.07 -7.03 -1.55
N HIS A 216 0.21 -6.67 -1.59
CA HIS A 216 0.86 -6.14 -2.77
C HIS A 216 1.72 -7.18 -3.47
N ALA A 217 1.76 -7.10 -4.79
CA ALA A 217 2.69 -7.80 -5.64
C ALA A 217 3.66 -6.79 -6.24
N LYS A 218 4.83 -6.73 -5.67
CA LYS A 218 5.99 -5.95 -6.08
C LYS A 218 7.22 -6.87 -5.93
N ASP A 219 8.37 -6.49 -6.38
CA ASP A 219 9.55 -7.33 -6.25
C ASP A 219 10.66 -6.59 -5.50
N VAL A 220 11.73 -7.30 -5.18
CA VAL A 220 12.88 -6.76 -4.47
C VAL A 220 14.16 -7.36 -5.01
N LYS A 221 15.21 -6.57 -5.14
CA LYS A 221 16.55 -7.02 -5.52
C LYS A 221 17.62 -6.08 -4.96
N ARG A 222 18.88 -6.55 -4.97
CA ARG A 222 20.01 -5.67 -4.73
C ARG A 222 20.17 -4.69 -5.90
N ALA A 223 20.42 -3.43 -5.59
CA ALA A 223 20.79 -2.43 -6.59
C ALA A 223 22.15 -2.77 -7.21
N GLN A 224 22.33 -2.43 -8.48
CA GLN A 224 23.60 -2.67 -9.18
C GLN A 224 24.69 -1.70 -8.72
N ASP A 225 24.32 -0.51 -8.31
CA ASP A 225 25.21 0.46 -7.70
C ASP A 225 24.86 0.66 -6.21
N SER A 226 25.88 0.89 -5.39
CA SER A 226 25.72 1.14 -3.95
C SER A 226 25.43 2.61 -3.62
N SER A 227 25.11 3.44 -4.61
CA SER A 227 24.81 4.85 -4.37
C SER A 227 23.54 4.95 -3.50
N GLU A 228 23.63 5.63 -2.37
CA GLU A 228 22.49 5.95 -1.49
C GLU A 228 21.53 6.98 -2.09
N LYS A 229 21.50 7.09 -3.41
CA LYS A 229 20.52 7.95 -4.07
C LYS A 229 19.15 7.35 -3.84
N HIS A 230 18.46 7.85 -2.85
CA HIS A 230 17.03 7.67 -2.75
C HIS A 230 16.41 8.18 -4.04
N ALA A 231 15.83 7.32 -4.82
CA ALA A 231 14.99 7.78 -5.90
C ALA A 231 13.86 8.56 -5.23
N ASP A 232 13.72 9.80 -5.61
CA ASP A 232 12.51 10.54 -5.35
C ASP A 232 11.39 9.73 -6.02
N ILE A 233 10.49 9.14 -5.22
CA ILE A 233 9.38 8.33 -5.75
C ILE A 233 8.49 9.19 -6.63
N ASP A 234 8.48 10.50 -6.41
CA ASP A 234 7.83 11.48 -7.27
C ASP A 234 8.55 11.69 -8.61
N ALA A 235 9.82 11.30 -8.74
CA ALA A 235 10.53 11.26 -10.02
C ALA A 235 10.25 9.95 -10.76
N SER A 236 9.01 9.69 -11.08
CA SER A 236 8.46 8.47 -11.67
C SER A 236 8.88 8.17 -13.12
N GLU A 237 10.02 8.64 -13.57
CA GLU A 237 10.60 8.27 -14.86
C GLU A 237 11.43 6.97 -14.80
N ALA A 238 11.71 6.44 -13.63
CA ALA A 238 12.45 5.21 -13.47
C ALA A 238 11.49 4.07 -13.07
N HIS A 239 11.39 3.06 -13.91
CA HIS A 239 10.60 1.83 -13.70
C HIS A 239 11.11 0.95 -12.53
N SER A 240 11.93 1.48 -11.66
CA SER A 240 12.49 0.81 -10.50
C SER A 240 12.63 1.82 -9.37
N PHE A 241 11.82 1.66 -8.34
CA PHE A 241 11.95 2.45 -7.13
C PHE A 241 13.17 1.99 -6.34
N ARG A 242 13.96 2.93 -5.85
CA ARG A 242 15.00 2.64 -4.88
C ARG A 242 14.36 2.42 -3.52
N GLY A 243 14.63 1.26 -2.94
CA GLY A 243 14.45 1.04 -1.51
C GLY A 243 15.58 1.69 -0.71
N VAL A 244 15.79 1.25 0.50
CA VAL A 244 16.86 1.76 1.36
C VAL A 244 18.23 1.28 0.89
N GLY A 245 19.15 2.19 0.71
CA GLY A 245 20.54 1.87 0.37
C GLY A 245 20.68 1.12 -0.94
N ALA A 246 21.24 -0.10 -0.88
CA ALA A 246 21.50 -0.95 -2.03
C ALA A 246 20.31 -1.84 -2.45
N ILE A 247 19.07 -1.45 -2.17
CA ILE A 247 17.86 -2.20 -2.53
C ILE A 247 17.10 -1.46 -3.62
N GLU A 248 16.56 -2.21 -4.57
CA GLU A 248 15.58 -1.77 -5.56
C GLU A 248 14.27 -2.53 -5.36
N LEU A 249 13.16 -1.83 -5.59
CA LEU A 249 11.80 -2.36 -5.49
C LEU A 249 11.13 -2.32 -6.87
N PRO A 250 11.48 -3.24 -7.79
CA PRO A 250 10.93 -3.27 -9.13
C PRO A 250 9.54 -3.89 -9.19
N ALA A 251 8.93 -3.83 -10.36
CA ALA A 251 7.69 -4.54 -10.67
C ALA A 251 7.82 -6.06 -10.50
N PRO A 252 6.71 -6.78 -10.26
CA PRO A 252 6.70 -8.24 -10.11
C PRO A 252 7.43 -8.97 -11.23
N GLY A 253 8.31 -9.91 -10.86
CA GLY A 253 9.11 -10.73 -11.78
C GLY A 253 10.40 -10.08 -12.29
N LEU A 254 10.79 -8.93 -11.74
CA LEU A 254 12.06 -8.26 -12.05
C LEU A 254 13.06 -8.28 -10.89
N GLY A 255 12.75 -9.02 -9.83
CA GLY A 255 13.57 -9.19 -8.65
C GLY A 255 13.73 -10.65 -8.24
N VAL A 256 13.92 -10.86 -6.95
CA VAL A 256 14.24 -12.17 -6.37
C VAL A 256 13.25 -12.60 -5.27
N LEU A 257 12.10 -11.92 -5.12
CA LEU A 257 11.11 -12.29 -4.12
C LEU A 257 10.66 -13.74 -4.30
N ASN A 258 10.66 -14.52 -3.21
CA ASN A 258 10.16 -15.88 -3.22
C ASN A 258 8.63 -15.91 -3.33
N TYR A 259 8.13 -15.66 -4.55
CA TYR A 259 6.70 -15.63 -4.85
C TYR A 259 6.01 -16.96 -4.56
N ASP A 260 6.71 -18.10 -4.72
CA ASP A 260 6.10 -19.41 -4.48
C ASP A 260 5.80 -19.62 -2.99
N TYR A 261 6.68 -19.16 -2.10
CA TYR A 261 6.43 -19.16 -0.66
C TYR A 261 5.35 -18.13 -0.30
N TYR A 262 5.50 -16.90 -0.79
CA TYR A 262 4.60 -15.78 -0.48
C TYR A 262 3.14 -16.10 -0.83
N LEU A 263 2.88 -16.53 -2.07
CA LEU A 263 1.52 -16.79 -2.56
C LEU A 263 0.87 -17.98 -1.84
N ARG A 264 1.63 -19.07 -1.58
CA ARG A 264 1.09 -20.20 -0.81
C ARG A 264 0.68 -19.79 0.60
N ARG A 265 1.56 -19.10 1.33
CA ARG A 265 1.26 -18.65 2.69
C ARG A 265 0.08 -17.68 2.72
N LEU A 266 0.00 -16.79 1.73
CA LEU A 266 -1.12 -15.86 1.61
C LEU A 266 -2.44 -16.60 1.36
N ALA A 267 -2.47 -17.56 0.44
CA ALA A 267 -3.67 -18.33 0.11
C ALA A 267 -4.11 -19.29 1.24
N GLU A 268 -3.16 -19.88 1.98
CA GLU A 268 -3.47 -20.70 3.16
C GLU A 268 -4.26 -19.93 4.21
N LYS A 269 -3.91 -18.67 4.44
CA LYS A 269 -4.55 -17.82 5.47
C LYS A 269 -5.73 -17.03 4.92
N HIS A 270 -5.65 -16.60 3.66
CA HIS A 270 -6.59 -15.67 3.04
C HIS A 270 -6.91 -16.08 1.58
N PRO A 271 -7.70 -17.13 1.34
CA PRO A 271 -7.88 -17.72 0.00
C PRO A 271 -8.52 -16.78 -1.03
N ASN A 272 -9.14 -15.69 -0.62
CA ASN A 272 -9.82 -14.73 -1.51
C ASN A 272 -9.28 -13.30 -1.39
N ILE A 273 -8.10 -13.11 -0.82
CA ILE A 273 -7.54 -11.78 -0.60
C ILE A 273 -7.19 -11.10 -1.93
N PRO A 274 -7.42 -9.79 -2.07
CA PRO A 274 -6.85 -9.02 -3.16
C PRO A 274 -5.33 -8.97 -3.09
N ILE A 275 -4.67 -9.22 -4.23
CA ILE A 275 -3.24 -9.00 -4.43
C ILE A 275 -3.04 -7.99 -5.55
N ILE A 276 -2.44 -6.85 -5.24
CA ILE A 276 -2.39 -5.66 -6.08
C ILE A 276 -1.00 -5.50 -6.67
N ILE A 277 -0.91 -5.42 -7.98
CA ILE A 277 0.35 -5.17 -8.69
C ILE A 277 0.74 -3.70 -8.55
N GLU A 278 2.02 -3.46 -8.22
CA GLU A 278 2.60 -2.13 -8.06
C GLU A 278 3.98 -1.97 -8.71
N HIS A 279 4.49 -0.71 -8.70
CA HIS A 279 5.82 -0.28 -9.15
C HIS A 279 6.11 -0.54 -10.62
N LEU A 280 5.21 -0.05 -11.49
CA LEU A 280 5.36 -0.15 -12.94
C LEU A 280 4.66 1.02 -13.65
N ASP A 281 4.89 1.16 -14.93
CA ASP A 281 4.07 1.99 -15.80
C ASP A 281 2.97 1.18 -16.52
N GLU A 282 2.05 1.85 -17.19
CA GLU A 282 0.96 1.20 -17.92
C GLU A 282 1.47 0.23 -19.00
N ALA A 283 2.60 0.51 -19.62
CA ALA A 283 3.18 -0.32 -20.68
C ALA A 283 3.67 -1.68 -20.16
N ASP A 284 4.15 -1.73 -18.91
CA ASP A 284 4.66 -2.96 -18.28
C ASP A 284 3.57 -3.82 -17.61
N VAL A 285 2.36 -3.30 -17.43
CA VAL A 285 1.26 -4.01 -16.77
C VAL A 285 0.99 -5.40 -17.35
N PRO A 286 0.95 -5.62 -18.69
CA PRO A 286 0.71 -6.94 -19.25
C PRO A 286 1.78 -7.98 -18.88
N ARG A 287 3.06 -7.58 -18.81
CA ARG A 287 4.17 -8.45 -18.41
C ARG A 287 4.04 -8.85 -16.95
N ALA A 288 3.86 -7.87 -16.05
CA ALA A 288 3.74 -8.11 -14.62
C ALA A 288 2.52 -8.99 -14.29
N LYS A 289 1.37 -8.72 -14.93
CA LYS A 289 0.17 -9.55 -14.78
C LYS A 289 0.41 -10.99 -15.24
N LYS A 290 1.02 -11.19 -16.41
CA LYS A 290 1.35 -12.52 -16.93
C LYS A 290 2.28 -13.29 -15.97
N PHE A 291 3.25 -12.60 -15.38
CA PHE A 291 4.13 -13.19 -14.37
C PHE A 291 3.32 -13.66 -13.16
N LEU A 292 2.53 -12.78 -12.54
CA LEU A 292 1.74 -13.11 -11.35
C LEU A 292 0.74 -14.23 -11.64
N ASP A 293 0.00 -14.17 -12.74
CA ASP A 293 -0.93 -15.22 -13.17
C ASP A 293 -0.23 -16.58 -13.35
N SER A 294 1.03 -16.58 -13.85
CA SER A 294 1.79 -17.81 -14.00
C SER A 294 2.19 -18.41 -12.66
N LYS A 295 2.57 -17.56 -11.70
CA LYS A 295 2.92 -17.96 -10.34
C LYS A 295 1.71 -18.49 -9.56
N LEU A 296 0.55 -17.85 -9.69
CA LEU A 296 -0.70 -18.33 -9.09
C LEU A 296 -1.08 -19.73 -9.62
N ARG A 297 -1.07 -19.92 -10.94
CA ARG A 297 -1.32 -21.25 -11.55
C ARG A 297 -0.33 -22.31 -11.11
N ALA A 298 0.96 -22.00 -11.08
CA ALA A 298 1.99 -22.94 -10.67
C ALA A 298 1.85 -23.40 -9.21
N ASN A 299 1.28 -22.55 -8.35
CA ASN A 299 1.06 -22.86 -6.95
C ASN A 299 -0.38 -23.34 -6.65
N GLY A 300 -1.26 -23.39 -7.62
CA GLY A 300 -2.65 -23.85 -7.44
C GLY A 300 -3.53 -22.90 -6.60
N VAL A 301 -3.23 -21.61 -6.59
CA VAL A 301 -3.87 -20.60 -5.73
C VAL A 301 -4.47 -19.43 -6.51
#